data_2f88feb769f757cfa29dcd8e7c658e51
#
_entry.id   2f88feb769f757cfa29dcd8e7c658e51
#
_cell.length_a   1.000
_cell.length_b   1.000
_cell.length_c   1.000
_cell.angle_alpha   90.00
_cell.angle_beta   90.00
_cell.angle_gamma   90.00
#
_symmetry.space_group_name_H-M   'P 1'
#
loop_
_entity.id
_entity.type
_entity.pdbx_description
1 polymer ?
#
loop_
_entity_poly.entity_id
_entity_poly.type
_entity_poly.pdbx_seq_one_letter_code
_entity_poly.pdbx_strand_id
1 'polypeptide(L)'
;KILKNFGKAKIITGSNVFAHIDNLDLFFKNVKKLLENQGVLIIEVPYFLNLIKNLEYDTIYHEHLSYITLIPLNKYLRKIGMQIFDVEEKDIHGGSLRIFMSKINDYKKTTKFIKLIKREKQAKLGDIKKLVKFADKVKKNRLELTSVLTNIKKKGKSVVALSAPAKGMTLLNYCKLDKDIMDFATE
;
A
#
# COMPACT_ATOMS: atom_id res chain seq x y z
N LYS A 1 20.04 12.03 17.51
CA LYS A 1 20.78 11.00 18.31
C LYS A 1 21.52 10.04 17.39
N ILE A 2 20.84 9.35 16.41
CA ILE A 2 21.47 8.39 15.48
C ILE A 2 22.65 9.01 14.73
N LEU A 3 22.43 10.15 14.06
CA LEU A 3 23.47 10.84 13.28
C LEU A 3 24.71 11.20 14.11
N LYS A 4 24.50 11.57 15.39
CA LYS A 4 25.59 11.93 16.30
C LYS A 4 26.42 10.70 16.74
N ASN A 5 25.76 9.57 16.92
CA ASN A 5 26.41 8.36 17.47
C ASN A 5 26.98 7.44 16.39
N PHE A 6 26.35 7.39 15.21
CA PHE A 6 26.66 6.39 14.15
C PHE A 6 27.01 7.02 12.79
N GLY A 7 26.89 8.35 12.66
CA GLY A 7 27.12 9.02 11.37
C GLY A 7 25.97 8.83 10.40
N LYS A 8 26.26 9.01 9.10
CA LYS A 8 25.32 8.83 8.01
C LYS A 8 25.22 7.37 7.57
N ALA A 9 24.10 7.00 6.97
CA ALA A 9 23.82 5.65 6.52
C ALA A 9 23.96 5.55 4.97
N LYS A 10 24.59 4.48 4.52
CA LYS A 10 24.60 4.10 3.10
C LYS A 10 23.23 3.59 2.67
N ILE A 11 22.57 2.81 3.52
CA ILE A 11 21.28 2.18 3.23
C ILE A 11 20.34 2.42 4.42
N ILE A 12 19.13 2.85 4.11
CA ILE A 12 18.01 2.91 5.05
C ILE A 12 16.89 2.06 4.46
N THR A 13 16.34 1.13 5.23
CA THR A 13 15.25 0.26 4.78
C THR A 13 14.01 0.43 5.65
N GLY A 14 12.83 0.22 5.05
CA GLY A 14 11.57 0.18 5.75
C GLY A 14 10.54 -0.67 4.99
N SER A 15 10.11 -1.78 5.58
CA SER A 15 9.08 -2.65 5.00
C SER A 15 7.79 -2.49 5.77
N ASN A 16 6.69 -2.23 5.05
CA ASN A 16 5.33 -2.10 5.59
C ASN A 16 5.15 -1.06 6.72
N VAL A 17 6.04 -0.06 6.78
CA VAL A 17 5.95 1.04 7.75
C VAL A 17 5.58 2.37 7.11
N PHE A 18 5.86 2.52 5.82
CA PHE A 18 5.71 3.81 5.14
C PHE A 18 4.25 4.28 5.06
N ALA A 19 3.30 3.34 4.90
CA ALA A 19 1.87 3.65 4.86
C ALA A 19 1.35 4.21 6.20
N HIS A 20 2.02 3.95 7.31
CA HIS A 20 1.66 4.37 8.67
C HIS A 20 2.29 5.70 9.09
N ILE A 21 3.10 6.33 8.24
CA ILE A 21 3.78 7.57 8.58
C ILE A 21 2.83 8.75 8.45
N ASP A 22 2.58 9.41 9.57
CA ASP A 22 1.71 10.58 9.67
C ASP A 22 2.34 11.81 8.96
N ASN A 23 3.60 12.11 9.26
CA ASN A 23 4.29 13.28 8.72
C ASN A 23 5.39 12.90 7.72
N LEU A 24 5.01 12.78 6.45
CA LEU A 24 5.93 12.45 5.36
C LEU A 24 7.02 13.49 5.15
N ASP A 25 6.72 14.78 5.36
CA ASP A 25 7.72 15.85 5.21
C ASP A 25 8.84 15.71 6.23
N LEU A 26 8.49 15.47 7.49
CA LEU A 26 9.46 15.23 8.57
C LEU A 26 10.26 13.94 8.33
N PHE A 27 9.57 12.87 7.89
CA PHE A 27 10.21 11.61 7.56
C PHE A 27 11.29 11.80 6.49
N PHE A 28 10.95 12.35 5.33
CA PHE A 28 11.91 12.52 4.24
C PHE A 28 12.99 13.55 4.55
N LYS A 29 12.68 14.60 5.31
CA LYS A 29 13.68 15.55 5.81
C LYS A 29 14.73 14.84 6.66
N ASN A 30 14.33 13.94 7.54
CA ASN A 30 15.23 13.18 8.40
C ASN A 30 16.00 12.13 7.60
N VAL A 31 15.35 11.40 6.70
CA VAL A 31 16.01 10.44 5.79
C VAL A 31 17.09 11.13 4.97
N LYS A 32 16.78 12.28 4.35
CA LYS A 32 17.73 13.05 3.54
C LYS A 32 18.96 13.49 4.34
N LYS A 33 18.79 13.83 5.63
CA LYS A 33 19.91 14.17 6.53
C LYS A 33 20.76 12.96 6.89
N LEU A 34 20.10 11.80 7.10
CA LEU A 34 20.76 10.57 7.51
C LEU A 34 21.52 9.89 6.36
N LEU A 35 21.05 10.03 5.12
CA LEU A 35 21.70 9.41 3.96
C LEU A 35 23.05 10.07 3.65
N GLU A 36 24.04 9.23 3.39
CA GLU A 36 25.29 9.64 2.76
C GLU A 36 25.07 10.17 1.33
N ASN A 37 26.14 10.66 0.72
CA ASN A 37 26.16 10.84 -0.73
C ASN A 37 26.10 9.44 -1.37
N GLN A 38 25.25 9.30 -2.40
CA GLN A 38 24.94 7.99 -3.00
C GLN A 38 24.30 6.98 -2.04
N GLY A 39 23.79 7.43 -0.88
CA GLY A 39 23.00 6.60 0.02
C GLY A 39 21.61 6.31 -0.55
N VAL A 40 21.05 5.14 -0.22
CA VAL A 40 19.79 4.64 -0.76
C VAL A 40 18.77 4.43 0.36
N LEU A 41 17.57 4.98 0.18
CA LEU A 41 16.37 4.61 0.93
C LEU A 41 15.62 3.54 0.14
N ILE A 42 15.31 2.43 0.79
CA ILE A 42 14.51 1.34 0.22
C ILE A 42 13.25 1.20 1.07
N ILE A 43 12.09 1.43 0.47
CA ILE A 43 10.81 1.15 1.13
C ILE A 43 10.05 0.05 0.38
N GLU A 44 9.31 -0.75 1.13
CA GLU A 44 8.38 -1.73 0.57
C GLU A 44 6.99 -1.45 1.11
N VAL A 45 6.02 -1.31 0.21
CA VAL A 45 4.63 -0.90 0.51
C VAL A 45 3.64 -1.61 -0.40
N PRO A 46 2.40 -1.84 0.04
CA PRO A 46 1.33 -2.23 -0.85
C PRO A 46 1.17 -1.24 -2.00
N TYR A 47 1.01 -1.75 -3.22
CA TYR A 47 0.95 -0.92 -4.42
C TYR A 47 -0.48 -0.58 -4.79
N PHE A 48 -0.83 0.71 -4.77
CA PHE A 48 -2.20 1.17 -5.03
C PHE A 48 -2.76 0.73 -6.38
N LEU A 49 -1.93 0.60 -7.42
CA LEU A 49 -2.37 0.07 -8.71
C LEU A 49 -2.88 -1.37 -8.59
N ASN A 50 -2.19 -2.21 -7.80
CA ASN A 50 -2.59 -3.59 -7.55
C ASN A 50 -3.83 -3.64 -6.66
N LEU A 51 -3.92 -2.81 -5.64
CA LEU A 51 -5.11 -2.67 -4.79
C LEU A 51 -6.37 -2.43 -5.64
N ILE A 52 -6.32 -1.47 -6.57
CA ILE A 52 -7.45 -1.17 -7.48
C ILE A 52 -7.73 -2.35 -8.43
N LYS A 53 -6.67 -2.96 -8.98
CA LYS A 53 -6.78 -4.07 -9.95
C LYS A 53 -7.39 -5.32 -9.32
N ASN A 54 -6.90 -5.67 -8.14
CA ASN A 54 -7.25 -6.92 -7.43
C ASN A 54 -8.42 -6.74 -6.46
N LEU A 55 -8.99 -5.54 -6.34
CA LEU A 55 -10.09 -5.22 -5.43
C LEU A 55 -9.74 -5.42 -3.94
N GLU A 56 -8.53 -5.06 -3.53
CA GLU A 56 -8.01 -5.25 -2.17
C GLU A 56 -8.45 -4.14 -1.22
N TYR A 57 -9.76 -3.88 -1.15
CA TYR A 57 -10.32 -2.81 -0.32
C TYR A 57 -10.25 -3.09 1.20
N ASP A 58 -10.03 -4.32 1.58
CA ASP A 58 -9.75 -4.75 2.95
C ASP A 58 -8.46 -4.13 3.52
N THR A 59 -7.57 -3.65 2.64
CA THR A 59 -6.38 -2.89 3.01
C THR A 59 -6.69 -1.45 3.44
N ILE A 60 -7.92 -0.95 3.20
CA ILE A 60 -8.32 0.42 3.51
C ILE A 60 -8.85 0.49 4.94
N TYR A 61 -7.96 0.77 5.90
CA TYR A 61 -8.27 0.92 7.31
C TYR A 61 -7.43 2.02 7.96
N HIS A 62 -7.76 2.38 9.20
CA HIS A 62 -7.28 3.60 9.87
C HIS A 62 -5.76 3.70 10.04
N GLU A 63 -5.03 2.59 10.07
CA GLU A 63 -3.56 2.61 10.19
C GLU A 63 -2.86 2.93 8.85
N HIS A 64 -3.51 2.71 7.73
CA HIS A 64 -2.96 3.04 6.42
C HIS A 64 -3.31 4.48 6.01
N LEU A 65 -2.45 5.41 6.37
CA LEU A 65 -2.63 6.84 6.12
C LEU A 65 -2.32 7.22 4.65
N SER A 66 -1.55 6.38 3.95
CA SER A 66 -1.10 6.68 2.58
C SER A 66 -1.18 5.46 1.66
N TYR A 67 -1.73 5.67 0.47
CA TYR A 67 -1.78 4.69 -0.63
C TYR A 67 -0.86 5.14 -1.75
N ILE A 68 0.17 4.35 -2.03
CA ILE A 68 1.32 4.80 -2.80
C ILE A 68 1.19 4.47 -4.28
N THR A 69 1.41 5.52 -5.11
CA THR A 69 1.71 5.42 -6.53
C THR A 69 2.98 6.21 -6.84
N LEU A 70 3.68 5.82 -7.91
CA LEU A 70 5.00 6.39 -8.21
C LEU A 70 4.94 7.82 -8.73
N ILE A 71 3.90 8.18 -9.49
CA ILE A 71 3.81 9.50 -10.12
C ILE A 71 3.76 10.62 -9.08
N PRO A 72 2.79 10.65 -8.13
CA PRO A 72 2.74 11.68 -7.11
C PRO A 72 3.92 11.60 -6.14
N LEU A 73 4.36 10.40 -5.75
CA LEU A 73 5.51 10.23 -4.87
C LEU A 73 6.79 10.80 -5.51
N ASN A 74 7.07 10.46 -6.77
CA ASN A 74 8.25 11.00 -7.45
C ASN A 74 8.18 12.52 -7.66
N LYS A 75 6.97 13.07 -7.93
CA LYS A 75 6.76 14.51 -8.02
C LYS A 75 7.07 15.22 -6.69
N TYR A 76 6.61 14.62 -5.59
CA TYR A 76 6.86 15.12 -4.24
C TYR A 76 8.35 15.06 -3.89
N LEU A 77 8.99 13.91 -4.08
CA LEU A 77 10.41 13.72 -3.78
C LEU A 77 11.32 14.70 -4.51
N ARG A 78 11.01 14.99 -5.79
CA ARG A 78 11.78 15.96 -6.57
C ARG A 78 11.75 17.37 -5.97
N LYS A 79 10.62 17.80 -5.37
CA LYS A 79 10.51 19.10 -4.70
C LYS A 79 11.46 19.23 -3.50
N ILE A 80 11.75 18.11 -2.83
CA ILE A 80 12.64 18.08 -1.67
C ILE A 80 14.07 17.63 -2.01
N GLY A 81 14.42 17.54 -3.30
CA GLY A 81 15.77 17.19 -3.76
C GLY A 81 16.10 15.69 -3.62
N MET A 82 15.07 14.82 -3.71
CA MET A 82 15.18 13.38 -3.80
C MET A 82 14.53 12.85 -5.08
N GLN A 83 14.77 11.60 -5.41
CA GLN A 83 14.19 10.94 -6.59
C GLN A 83 13.99 9.46 -6.34
N ILE A 84 13.05 8.87 -7.08
CA ILE A 84 12.98 7.43 -7.29
C ILE A 84 13.86 7.10 -8.51
N PHE A 85 14.74 6.13 -8.38
CA PHE A 85 15.58 5.71 -9.49
C PHE A 85 15.31 4.28 -9.93
N ASP A 86 14.85 3.39 -9.01
CA ASP A 86 14.51 2.01 -9.34
C ASP A 86 13.27 1.52 -8.58
N VAL A 87 12.65 0.46 -9.06
CA VAL A 87 11.49 -0.21 -8.46
C VAL A 87 11.51 -1.71 -8.72
N GLU A 88 10.94 -2.47 -7.80
CA GLU A 88 10.66 -3.89 -7.97
C GLU A 88 9.25 -4.22 -7.51
N GLU A 89 8.50 -4.93 -8.34
CA GLU A 89 7.23 -5.51 -7.92
C GLU A 89 7.49 -6.81 -7.17
N LYS A 90 6.76 -7.02 -6.06
CA LYS A 90 6.84 -8.21 -5.21
C LYS A 90 5.46 -8.81 -5.08
N ASP A 91 5.38 -10.14 -5.23
CA ASP A 91 4.13 -10.88 -5.09
C ASP A 91 3.89 -11.29 -3.63
N ILE A 92 3.80 -10.26 -2.77
CA ILE A 92 3.49 -10.37 -1.35
C ILE A 92 2.41 -9.36 -0.99
N HIS A 93 1.57 -9.71 -0.02
CA HIS A 93 0.48 -8.84 0.47
C HIS A 93 -0.46 -8.32 -0.64
N GLY A 94 -0.76 -9.15 -1.65
CA GLY A 94 -1.62 -8.76 -2.78
C GLY A 94 -0.89 -7.97 -3.87
N GLY A 95 0.40 -7.78 -3.74
CA GLY A 95 1.28 -7.07 -4.67
C GLY A 95 1.85 -5.80 -4.07
N SER A 96 3.07 -5.92 -3.59
CA SER A 96 3.86 -4.83 -3.03
C SER A 96 4.81 -4.21 -4.05
N LEU A 97 5.23 -3.00 -3.78
CA LEU A 97 6.23 -2.29 -4.54
C LEU A 97 7.41 -1.95 -3.64
N ARG A 98 8.59 -2.43 -4.01
CA ARG A 98 9.85 -2.01 -3.41
C ARG A 98 10.38 -0.84 -4.22
N ILE A 99 10.61 0.29 -3.56
CA ILE A 99 10.97 1.57 -4.19
C ILE A 99 12.35 1.98 -3.70
N PHE A 100 13.25 2.22 -4.64
CA PHE A 100 14.61 2.66 -4.37
C PHE A 100 14.71 4.17 -4.64
N MET A 101 15.10 4.90 -3.60
CA MET A 101 15.16 6.35 -3.61
C MET A 101 16.54 6.84 -3.18
N SER A 102 16.96 7.97 -3.74
CA SER A 102 18.23 8.62 -3.44
C SER A 102 18.09 10.14 -3.44
N LYS A 103 19.16 10.84 -3.12
CA LYS A 103 19.28 12.25 -3.48
C LYS A 103 19.24 12.40 -5.00
N ILE A 104 18.79 13.55 -5.47
CA ILE A 104 18.66 13.82 -6.90
C ILE A 104 20.04 13.73 -7.58
N ASN A 105 20.09 13.15 -8.78
CA ASN A 105 21.28 12.91 -9.59
C ASN A 105 22.30 11.89 -9.07
N ASP A 106 22.10 11.25 -7.92
CA ASP A 106 23.01 10.19 -7.43
C ASP A 106 22.97 8.93 -8.32
N TYR A 107 21.81 8.61 -8.87
CA TYR A 107 21.60 7.43 -9.72
C TYR A 107 20.78 7.77 -10.97
N LYS A 108 21.08 7.06 -12.08
CA LYS A 108 20.26 7.09 -13.30
C LYS A 108 18.98 6.25 -13.07
N LYS A 109 17.89 6.71 -13.68
CA LYS A 109 16.61 5.99 -13.63
C LYS A 109 16.68 4.70 -14.44
N THR A 110 16.21 3.61 -13.84
CA THR A 110 16.19 2.30 -14.51
C THR A 110 15.03 2.19 -15.51
N THR A 111 15.16 1.24 -16.42
CA THR A 111 14.08 0.90 -17.36
C THR A 111 12.84 0.35 -16.64
N LYS A 112 13.00 -0.34 -15.50
CA LYS A 112 11.91 -0.82 -14.66
C LYS A 112 11.05 0.35 -14.16
N PHE A 113 11.67 1.37 -13.57
CA PHE A 113 10.98 2.57 -13.12
C PHE A 113 10.24 3.27 -14.27
N ILE A 114 10.89 3.45 -15.42
CA ILE A 114 10.28 4.13 -16.58
C ILE A 114 9.05 3.35 -17.10
N LYS A 115 9.16 2.02 -17.20
CA LYS A 115 8.04 1.15 -17.61
C LYS A 115 6.87 1.24 -16.64
N LEU A 116 7.14 1.25 -15.33
CA LEU A 116 6.09 1.29 -14.33
C LEU A 116 5.38 2.66 -14.29
N ILE A 117 6.11 3.77 -14.44
CA ILE A 117 5.51 5.11 -14.62
C ILE A 117 4.59 5.17 -15.86
N LYS A 118 5.01 4.55 -16.98
CA LYS A 118 4.16 4.48 -18.18
C LYS A 118 2.87 3.70 -17.89
N ARG A 119 2.96 2.58 -17.16
CA ARG A 119 1.81 1.78 -16.75
C ARG A 119 0.85 2.55 -15.83
N GLU A 120 1.36 3.30 -14.85
CA GLU A 120 0.52 4.18 -14.00
C GLU A 120 -0.21 5.26 -14.80
N LYS A 121 0.49 5.91 -15.75
CA LYS A 121 -0.13 6.90 -16.63
C LYS A 121 -1.30 6.29 -17.44
N GLN A 122 -1.10 5.10 -17.99
CA GLN A 122 -2.15 4.38 -18.75
C GLN A 122 -3.32 3.97 -17.85
N ALA A 123 -3.04 3.61 -16.59
CA ALA A 123 -4.07 3.25 -15.62
C ALA A 123 -4.96 4.43 -15.20
N LYS A 124 -4.49 5.68 -15.39
CA LYS A 124 -5.24 6.92 -15.06
C LYS A 124 -5.81 6.92 -13.65
N LEU A 125 -4.99 6.53 -12.64
CA LEU A 125 -5.44 6.41 -11.24
C LEU A 125 -5.87 7.75 -10.61
N GLY A 126 -5.51 8.88 -11.21
CA GLY A 126 -6.01 10.20 -10.82
C GLY A 126 -7.39 10.56 -11.39
N ASP A 127 -7.99 9.70 -12.22
CA ASP A 127 -9.32 9.93 -12.79
C ASP A 127 -10.39 9.48 -11.79
N ILE A 128 -11.19 10.43 -11.30
CA ILE A 128 -12.28 10.17 -10.34
C ILE A 128 -13.27 9.12 -10.86
N LYS A 129 -13.53 9.06 -12.17
CA LYS A 129 -14.43 8.05 -12.75
C LYS A 129 -13.89 6.63 -12.57
N LYS A 130 -12.57 6.46 -12.54
CA LYS A 130 -11.93 5.17 -12.26
C LYS A 130 -12.11 4.76 -10.78
N LEU A 131 -11.99 5.73 -9.87
CA LEU A 131 -12.17 5.49 -8.44
C LEU A 131 -13.64 5.21 -8.11
N VAL A 132 -14.59 5.90 -8.76
CA VAL A 132 -16.02 5.58 -8.64
C VAL A 132 -16.31 4.16 -9.13
N LYS A 133 -15.80 3.75 -10.29
CA LYS A 133 -15.95 2.36 -10.76
C LYS A 133 -15.34 1.33 -9.82
N PHE A 134 -14.22 1.67 -9.16
CA PHE A 134 -13.67 0.81 -8.11
C PHE A 134 -14.63 0.70 -6.93
N ALA A 135 -15.17 1.83 -6.41
CA ALA A 135 -16.14 1.83 -5.33
C ALA A 135 -17.40 1.00 -5.66
N ASP A 136 -17.89 1.07 -6.92
CA ASP A 136 -19.03 0.26 -7.35
C ASP A 136 -18.71 -1.24 -7.36
N LYS A 137 -17.51 -1.63 -7.79
CA LYS A 137 -17.05 -3.03 -7.70
C LYS A 137 -16.95 -3.50 -6.25
N VAL A 138 -16.47 -2.65 -5.34
CA VAL A 138 -16.42 -2.95 -3.90
C VAL A 138 -17.82 -3.18 -3.34
N LYS A 139 -18.78 -2.31 -3.67
CA LYS A 139 -20.19 -2.49 -3.27
C LYS A 139 -20.77 -3.80 -3.81
N LYS A 140 -20.52 -4.12 -5.07
CA LYS A 140 -20.97 -5.37 -5.69
C LYS A 140 -20.38 -6.58 -4.98
N ASN A 141 -19.07 -6.60 -4.75
CA ASN A 141 -18.38 -7.68 -4.03
C ASN A 141 -18.95 -7.89 -2.62
N ARG A 142 -19.21 -6.79 -1.89
CA ARG A 142 -19.89 -6.86 -0.57
C ARG A 142 -21.22 -7.58 -0.66
N LEU A 143 -22.09 -7.20 -1.60
CA LEU A 143 -23.42 -7.82 -1.75
C LEU A 143 -23.30 -9.31 -2.11
N GLU A 144 -22.40 -9.67 -3.01
CA GLU A 144 -22.13 -11.05 -3.41
C GLU A 144 -21.65 -11.88 -2.23
N LEU A 145 -20.64 -11.40 -1.48
CA LEU A 145 -20.11 -12.09 -0.31
C LEU A 145 -21.19 -12.31 0.77
N THR A 146 -21.92 -11.24 1.11
CA THR A 146 -23.00 -11.31 2.10
C THR A 146 -24.07 -12.31 1.67
N SER A 147 -24.47 -12.30 0.40
CA SER A 147 -25.46 -13.23 -0.15
C SER A 147 -24.99 -14.69 -0.04
N VAL A 148 -23.75 -14.97 -0.41
CA VAL A 148 -23.16 -16.32 -0.32
C VAL A 148 -23.18 -16.82 1.11
N LEU A 149 -22.71 -16.02 2.08
CA LEU A 149 -22.62 -16.44 3.48
C LEU A 149 -24.03 -16.59 4.10
N THR A 150 -24.95 -15.70 3.81
CA THR A 150 -26.36 -15.82 4.25
C THR A 150 -27.01 -17.09 3.72
N ASN A 151 -26.77 -17.46 2.46
CA ASN A 151 -27.29 -18.70 1.89
C ASN A 151 -26.68 -19.95 2.53
N ILE A 152 -25.41 -19.90 2.94
CA ILE A 152 -24.77 -20.99 3.69
C ILE A 152 -25.47 -21.16 5.06
N LYS A 153 -25.71 -20.07 5.78
CA LYS A 153 -26.41 -20.09 7.07
C LYS A 153 -27.85 -20.60 6.94
N LYS A 154 -28.60 -20.14 5.92
CA LYS A 154 -29.98 -20.63 5.67
C LYS A 154 -30.04 -22.14 5.43
N LYS A 155 -28.96 -22.76 4.95
CA LYS A 155 -28.83 -24.22 4.79
C LYS A 155 -28.40 -24.95 6.08
N GLY A 156 -28.39 -24.26 7.23
CA GLY A 156 -28.00 -24.83 8.53
C GLY A 156 -26.51 -25.13 8.68
N LYS A 157 -25.66 -24.55 7.82
CA LYS A 157 -24.20 -24.76 7.86
C LYS A 157 -23.53 -23.69 8.71
N SER A 158 -22.41 -24.07 9.32
CA SER A 158 -21.55 -23.14 10.08
C SER A 158 -20.68 -22.31 9.16
N VAL A 159 -20.44 -21.04 9.56
CA VAL A 159 -19.52 -20.12 8.94
C VAL A 159 -18.53 -19.63 10.00
N VAL A 160 -17.25 -19.88 9.77
CA VAL A 160 -16.17 -19.61 10.73
C VAL A 160 -15.14 -18.71 10.08
N ALA A 161 -14.69 -17.67 10.80
CA ALA A 161 -13.54 -16.88 10.36
C ALA A 161 -12.24 -17.57 10.81
N LEU A 162 -11.33 -17.77 9.87
CA LEU A 162 -9.98 -18.24 10.16
C LEU A 162 -9.08 -17.05 10.40
N SER A 163 -8.62 -16.88 11.65
CA SER A 163 -7.86 -15.71 12.10
C SER A 163 -8.64 -14.39 12.10
N ALA A 164 -8.16 -13.39 12.81
CA ALA A 164 -8.74 -12.05 12.89
C ALA A 164 -7.73 -10.92 12.58
N PRO A 165 -7.01 -10.98 11.46
CA PRO A 165 -6.06 -9.92 11.09
C PRO A 165 -6.80 -8.61 10.78
N ALA A 166 -6.10 -7.47 10.85
CA ALA A 166 -6.67 -6.14 10.59
C ALA A 166 -7.44 -6.05 9.26
N LYS A 167 -6.93 -6.64 8.18
CA LYS A 167 -7.61 -6.73 6.89
C LYS A 167 -8.92 -7.52 6.97
N GLY A 168 -8.89 -8.69 7.63
CA GLY A 168 -10.08 -9.51 7.85
C GLY A 168 -11.15 -8.75 8.62
N MET A 169 -10.75 -8.05 9.70
CA MET A 169 -11.67 -7.23 10.48
C MET A 169 -12.27 -6.07 9.67
N THR A 170 -11.48 -5.46 8.78
CA THR A 170 -11.98 -4.43 7.86
C THR A 170 -13.06 -5.00 6.94
N LEU A 171 -12.81 -6.19 6.37
CA LEU A 171 -13.77 -6.88 5.52
C LEU A 171 -15.07 -7.21 6.28
N LEU A 172 -14.96 -7.82 7.45
CA LEU A 172 -16.13 -8.19 8.29
C LEU A 172 -16.96 -6.97 8.64
N ASN A 173 -16.33 -5.90 9.11
CA ASN A 173 -17.02 -4.65 9.48
C ASN A 173 -17.67 -4.00 8.26
N TYR A 174 -16.97 -3.87 7.15
CA TYR A 174 -17.53 -3.27 5.93
C TYR A 174 -18.70 -4.07 5.38
N CYS A 175 -18.62 -5.40 5.40
CA CYS A 175 -19.68 -6.30 4.93
C CYS A 175 -20.78 -6.50 5.95
N LYS A 176 -20.64 -5.99 7.20
CA LYS A 176 -21.56 -6.21 8.32
C LYS A 176 -21.79 -7.71 8.60
N LEU A 177 -20.68 -8.45 8.59
CA LEU A 177 -20.67 -9.87 8.91
C LEU A 177 -20.43 -10.02 10.43
N ASP A 178 -21.49 -10.08 11.17
CA ASP A 178 -21.51 -10.19 12.62
C ASP A 178 -21.85 -11.61 13.10
N LYS A 179 -22.22 -11.74 14.38
CA LYS A 179 -22.60 -12.99 15.03
C LYS A 179 -23.80 -13.72 14.39
N ASP A 180 -24.61 -13.02 13.60
CA ASP A 180 -25.77 -13.65 12.94
C ASP A 180 -25.31 -14.46 11.69
N ILE A 181 -24.13 -14.12 11.16
CA ILE A 181 -23.53 -14.79 10.01
C ILE A 181 -22.32 -15.65 10.43
N MET A 182 -21.45 -15.10 11.28
CA MET A 182 -20.22 -15.75 11.71
C MET A 182 -20.42 -16.44 13.05
N ASP A 183 -20.22 -17.74 13.14
CA ASP A 183 -20.39 -18.50 14.38
C ASP A 183 -19.28 -18.17 15.39
N PHE A 184 -18.03 -18.12 14.93
CA PHE A 184 -16.87 -17.71 15.71
C PHE A 184 -15.68 -17.39 14.80
N ALA A 185 -14.63 -16.82 15.38
CA ALA A 185 -13.32 -16.67 14.74
C ALA A 185 -12.29 -17.50 15.52
N THR A 186 -11.36 -18.14 14.79
CA THR A 186 -10.20 -18.81 15.38
C THR A 186 -9.02 -17.84 15.44
N GLU A 187 -8.09 -18.09 16.34
CA GLU A 187 -6.78 -17.44 16.33
C GLU A 187 -5.81 -18.16 15.37
#